data_059662165d8bdc62ca026a8abf7db11e
#
_entry.id   059662165d8bdc62ca026a8abf7db11e
#
_cell.length_a   1.000
_cell.length_b   1.000
_cell.length_c   1.000
_cell.angle_alpha   90.00
_cell.angle_beta   90.00
_cell.angle_gamma   90.00
#
_symmetry.space_group_name_H-M   'P 1'
#
loop_
_entity.id
_entity.type
_entity.pdbx_description
1 polymer ?
#
loop_
_entity_poly.entity_id
_entity_poly.type
_entity_poly.pdbx_seq_one_letter_code
_entity_poly.pdbx_strand_id
1 'polypeptide(L)'
;DVYKRQTMGLRQVPLPEKLLTLPCVLANCESLSQPVASYIPDDEQGQYDAVKALLAAGYRRPLCLHLPASQPATIRRRRGLERACREAGIEPDHLSHSYMGQGDEHYHDIPAVVLAHIREGKPGFDSVICGNDRIAFMVYQTLLGQGLRIPQDVAVVGYDNMVGIGDLFLPPLSTVQLPHYDIGRLSALHIIHGDNHRETRKVASPWLPRASH
;
A
#
# COMPACT_ATOMS: atom_id res chain seq x y z
N ASP A 1 -7.57 25.11 19.37
CA ASP A 1 -6.94 24.91 18.06
C ASP A 1 -6.72 23.42 17.83
N VAL A 2 -7.52 22.82 16.95
CA VAL A 2 -7.34 21.43 16.53
C VAL A 2 -6.30 21.42 15.40
N TYR A 3 -5.08 21.00 15.70
CA TYR A 3 -4.05 20.79 14.70
C TYR A 3 -4.36 19.52 13.90
N LYS A 4 -5.07 19.63 12.78
CA LYS A 4 -5.18 18.58 11.78
C LYS A 4 -3.96 18.64 10.84
N ARG A 5 -2.94 17.86 11.08
CA ARG A 5 -1.93 17.56 10.07
C ARG A 5 -2.37 16.30 9.33
N GLN A 6 -3.11 16.46 8.26
CA GLN A 6 -3.54 15.34 7.43
C GLN A 6 -2.38 14.90 6.54
N THR A 7 -1.89 13.68 6.74
CA THR A 7 -0.90 13.07 5.86
C THR A 7 -1.58 11.94 5.08
N MET A 8 -1.38 11.91 3.77
CA MET A 8 -1.97 10.88 2.90
C MET A 8 -1.39 9.47 3.09
N GLY A 9 -0.38 9.30 3.93
CA GLY A 9 0.24 8.02 4.23
C GLY A 9 0.69 7.93 5.68
N LEU A 10 0.89 6.70 6.15
CA LEU A 10 1.39 6.43 7.50
C LEU A 10 2.74 7.12 7.73
N ARG A 11 2.83 7.91 8.79
CA ARG A 11 4.05 8.63 9.18
C ARG A 11 4.38 8.44 10.65
N GLN A 12 5.65 8.60 10.96
CA GLN A 12 6.14 8.78 12.31
C GLN A 12 6.36 10.27 12.55
N VAL A 13 5.82 10.82 13.65
CA VAL A 13 5.84 12.25 13.94
C VAL A 13 6.39 12.53 15.34
N PRO A 14 7.23 13.57 15.49
CA PRO A 14 7.58 14.08 16.81
C PRO A 14 6.36 14.83 17.38
N LEU A 15 6.05 14.60 18.66
CA LEU A 15 4.96 15.27 19.36
C LEU A 15 5.51 16.35 20.27
N PRO A 16 4.97 17.59 20.22
CA PRO A 16 5.28 18.61 21.20
C PRO A 16 4.83 18.18 22.60
N GLU A 17 5.63 18.44 23.63
CA GLU A 17 5.33 18.07 25.04
C GLU A 17 3.98 18.58 25.51
N LYS A 18 3.58 19.77 25.07
CA LYS A 18 2.26 20.35 25.41
C LYS A 18 1.07 19.51 24.97
N LEU A 19 1.19 18.73 23.86
CA LEU A 19 0.13 17.83 23.43
C LEU A 19 -0.01 16.62 24.36
N LEU A 20 1.06 16.23 25.04
CA LEU A 20 1.08 15.06 25.91
C LEU A 20 0.35 15.30 27.25
N THR A 21 0.06 16.56 27.59
CA THR A 21 -0.76 16.94 28.76
C THR A 21 -2.25 16.92 28.49
N LEU A 22 -2.66 16.71 27.24
CA LEU A 22 -4.05 16.66 26.80
C LEU A 22 -4.43 15.22 26.40
N PRO A 23 -5.72 14.87 26.43
CA PRO A 23 -6.19 13.66 25.78
C PRO A 23 -5.77 13.66 24.31
N CYS A 24 -4.88 12.74 23.93
CA CYS A 24 -4.27 12.71 22.61
C CYS A 24 -4.32 11.30 22.01
N VAL A 25 -4.75 11.23 20.77
CA VAL A 25 -4.72 10.00 19.96
C VAL A 25 -4.23 10.33 18.57
N LEU A 26 -3.46 9.42 17.98
CA LEU A 26 -2.91 9.57 16.64
C LEU A 26 -3.73 8.74 15.64
N ALA A 27 -4.11 9.37 14.54
CA ALA A 27 -4.81 8.72 13.44
C ALA A 27 -3.88 8.65 12.21
N ASN A 28 -3.62 7.43 11.71
CA ASN A 28 -2.73 7.16 10.58
C ASN A 28 -1.30 7.69 10.76
N CYS A 29 -0.84 7.78 11.99
CA CYS A 29 0.55 8.10 12.34
C CYS A 29 0.95 7.50 13.69
N GLU A 30 2.24 7.46 13.96
CA GLU A 30 2.84 6.97 15.20
C GLU A 30 3.76 8.05 15.79
N SER A 31 3.90 8.05 17.11
CA SER A 31 4.85 8.95 17.79
C SER A 31 6.28 8.42 17.70
N LEU A 32 7.23 9.32 17.44
CA LEU A 32 8.67 9.03 17.50
C LEU A 32 9.24 9.10 18.92
N SER A 33 8.59 9.85 19.80
CA SER A 33 9.20 10.22 21.09
C SER A 33 8.64 9.49 22.28
N GLN A 34 7.31 9.41 22.42
CA GLN A 34 6.65 8.81 23.58
C GLN A 34 5.47 7.94 23.13
N PRO A 35 5.14 6.89 23.90
CA PRO A 35 3.95 6.08 23.62
C PRO A 35 2.68 6.91 23.73
N VAL A 36 1.95 7.03 22.63
CA VAL A 36 0.63 7.66 22.52
C VAL A 36 -0.27 6.71 21.77
N ALA A 37 -1.54 6.62 22.18
CA ALA A 37 -2.51 5.81 21.47
C ALA A 37 -2.52 6.16 19.98
N SER A 38 -2.40 5.15 19.14
CA SER A 38 -2.34 5.30 17.68
C SER A 38 -3.23 4.27 17.03
N TYR A 39 -3.96 4.67 15.99
CA TYR A 39 -4.69 3.77 15.11
C TYR A 39 -4.11 3.88 13.70
N ILE A 40 -3.62 2.76 13.18
CA ILE A 40 -2.90 2.70 11.91
C ILE A 40 -3.41 1.54 11.05
N PRO A 41 -3.23 1.57 9.71
CA PRO A 41 -3.54 0.42 8.86
C PRO A 41 -2.71 -0.81 9.24
N ASP A 42 -3.28 -2.00 9.11
CA ASP A 42 -2.48 -3.23 9.10
C ASP A 42 -1.91 -3.48 7.69
N ASP A 43 -0.92 -2.65 7.33
CA ASP A 43 -0.25 -2.68 6.03
C ASP A 43 0.40 -4.02 5.72
N GLU A 44 0.93 -4.69 6.76
CA GLU A 44 1.60 -5.98 6.60
C GLU A 44 0.61 -7.09 6.25
N GLN A 45 -0.50 -7.17 6.99
CA GLN A 45 -1.52 -8.18 6.74
C GLN A 45 -2.24 -7.93 5.41
N GLY A 46 -2.61 -6.68 5.12
CA GLY A 46 -3.28 -6.33 3.85
C GLY A 46 -2.43 -6.69 2.64
N GLN A 47 -1.13 -6.40 2.68
CA GLN A 47 -0.23 -6.76 1.57
C GLN A 47 -0.02 -8.28 1.48
N TYR A 48 0.08 -8.97 2.61
CA TYR A 48 0.17 -10.43 2.65
C TYR A 48 -1.04 -11.08 1.96
N ASP A 49 -2.26 -10.63 2.30
CA ASP A 49 -3.49 -11.20 1.75
C ASP A 49 -3.59 -10.97 0.22
N ALA A 50 -3.22 -9.78 -0.25
CA ALA A 50 -3.19 -9.47 -1.67
C ALA A 50 -2.19 -10.33 -2.45
N VAL A 51 -0.97 -10.48 -1.93
CA VAL A 51 0.08 -11.31 -2.58
C VAL A 51 -0.29 -12.78 -2.53
N LYS A 52 -0.83 -13.25 -1.42
CA LYS A 52 -1.32 -14.65 -1.30
C LYS A 52 -2.40 -14.96 -2.33
N ALA A 53 -3.35 -14.05 -2.54
CA ALA A 53 -4.38 -14.20 -3.58
C ALA A 53 -3.77 -14.26 -4.98
N LEU A 54 -2.82 -13.37 -5.30
CA LEU A 54 -2.11 -13.34 -6.58
C LEU A 54 -1.35 -14.66 -6.83
N LEU A 55 -0.62 -15.16 -5.83
CA LEU A 55 0.10 -16.43 -5.92
C LEU A 55 -0.84 -17.63 -6.03
N ALA A 56 -2.01 -17.61 -5.36
CA ALA A 56 -3.03 -18.64 -5.47
C ALA A 56 -3.66 -18.68 -6.88
N ALA A 57 -3.75 -17.53 -7.56
CA ALA A 57 -4.18 -17.45 -8.96
C ALA A 57 -3.14 -17.95 -9.97
N GLY A 58 -1.94 -18.33 -9.51
CA GLY A 58 -0.90 -18.95 -10.35
C GLY A 58 0.22 -18.02 -10.81
N TYR A 59 0.18 -16.74 -10.49
CA TYR A 59 1.26 -15.79 -10.82
C TYR A 59 2.50 -16.07 -9.97
N ARG A 60 3.70 -16.00 -10.56
CA ARG A 60 4.94 -16.41 -9.90
C ARG A 60 6.11 -15.44 -10.09
N ARG A 61 5.99 -14.50 -11.00
CA ARG A 61 7.07 -13.56 -11.35
C ARG A 61 6.60 -12.11 -11.25
N PRO A 62 6.18 -11.64 -10.06
CA PRO A 62 5.72 -10.28 -9.89
C PRO A 62 6.87 -9.28 -10.05
N LEU A 63 6.61 -8.16 -10.75
CA LEU A 63 7.37 -6.94 -10.66
C LEU A 63 6.81 -6.12 -9.47
N CYS A 64 7.65 -5.83 -8.49
CA CYS A 64 7.24 -5.15 -7.26
C CYS A 64 7.62 -3.66 -7.33
N LEU A 65 6.65 -2.78 -7.46
CA LEU A 65 6.82 -1.32 -7.53
C LEU A 65 6.42 -0.70 -6.20
N HIS A 66 7.41 -0.31 -5.41
CA HIS A 66 7.21 0.20 -4.06
C HIS A 66 7.15 1.72 -4.01
N LEU A 67 6.47 2.25 -3.00
CA LEU A 67 6.64 3.63 -2.54
C LEU A 67 8.08 3.84 -2.00
N PRO A 68 8.49 5.08 -1.66
CA PRO A 68 9.83 5.31 -1.13
C PRO A 68 10.20 4.38 0.03
N ALA A 69 11.41 3.83 0.00
CA ALA A 69 11.87 2.79 0.94
C ALA A 69 11.86 3.24 2.40
N SER A 70 11.97 4.55 2.66
CA SER A 70 11.95 5.13 4.01
C SER A 70 10.55 5.24 4.64
N GLN A 71 9.48 5.03 3.86
CA GLN A 71 8.12 5.14 4.38
C GLN A 71 7.75 3.93 5.25
N PRO A 72 7.18 4.14 6.46
CA PRO A 72 6.77 3.05 7.34
C PRO A 72 5.79 2.06 6.69
N ALA A 73 4.88 2.55 5.84
CA ALA A 73 3.95 1.72 5.08
C ALA A 73 4.70 0.77 4.12
N THR A 74 5.71 1.29 3.39
CA THR A 74 6.53 0.48 2.46
C THR A 74 7.23 -0.66 3.18
N ILE A 75 7.83 -0.38 4.34
CA ILE A 75 8.55 -1.38 5.15
C ILE A 75 7.59 -2.49 5.59
N ARG A 76 6.38 -2.14 6.05
CA ARG A 76 5.38 -3.10 6.51
C ARG A 76 4.78 -3.91 5.36
N ARG A 77 4.41 -3.26 4.25
CA ARG A 77 3.91 -3.92 3.04
C ARG A 77 4.95 -4.90 2.49
N ARG A 78 6.23 -4.52 2.47
CA ARG A 78 7.29 -5.43 2.07
C ARG A 78 7.37 -6.68 2.94
N ARG A 79 7.25 -6.57 4.26
CA ARG A 79 7.22 -7.74 5.16
C ARG A 79 6.04 -8.68 4.83
N GLY A 80 4.86 -8.13 4.55
CA GLY A 80 3.70 -8.91 4.14
C GLY A 80 3.92 -9.65 2.82
N LEU A 81 4.48 -8.97 1.82
CA LEU A 81 4.87 -9.57 0.53
C LEU A 81 5.88 -10.71 0.75
N GLU A 82 6.97 -10.45 1.47
CA GLU A 82 8.01 -11.44 1.73
C GLU A 82 7.47 -12.68 2.45
N ARG A 83 6.59 -12.49 3.44
CA ARG A 83 5.94 -13.60 4.14
C ARG A 83 5.13 -14.47 3.18
N ALA A 84 4.28 -13.87 2.35
CA ALA A 84 3.47 -14.59 1.38
C ALA A 84 4.32 -15.35 0.34
N CYS A 85 5.40 -14.74 -0.13
CA CYS A 85 6.34 -15.37 -1.07
C CYS A 85 7.04 -16.58 -0.44
N ARG A 86 7.60 -16.43 0.77
CA ARG A 86 8.27 -17.53 1.46
C ARG A 86 7.34 -18.73 1.73
N GLU A 87 6.09 -18.46 2.14
CA GLU A 87 5.08 -19.51 2.33
C GLU A 87 4.74 -20.25 1.03
N ALA A 88 4.89 -19.59 -0.12
CA ALA A 88 4.68 -20.17 -1.45
C ALA A 88 5.97 -20.78 -2.06
N GLY A 89 7.08 -20.81 -1.31
CA GLY A 89 8.36 -21.34 -1.78
C GLY A 89 9.06 -20.41 -2.80
N ILE A 90 8.73 -19.12 -2.82
CA ILE A 90 9.36 -18.12 -3.68
C ILE A 90 10.33 -17.30 -2.82
N GLU A 91 11.61 -17.25 -3.24
CA GLU A 91 12.59 -16.41 -2.56
C GLU A 91 12.35 -14.93 -2.94
N PRO A 92 12.00 -14.05 -1.96
CA PRO A 92 11.64 -12.66 -2.27
C PRO A 92 12.75 -11.85 -2.96
N ASP A 93 14.00 -12.12 -2.63
CA ASP A 93 15.15 -11.40 -3.19
C ASP A 93 15.43 -11.75 -4.66
N HIS A 94 14.81 -12.80 -5.20
CA HIS A 94 14.85 -13.14 -6.62
C HIS A 94 13.81 -12.39 -7.45
N LEU A 95 12.89 -11.67 -6.81
CA LEU A 95 11.89 -10.86 -7.49
C LEU A 95 12.48 -9.50 -7.91
N SER A 96 11.90 -8.92 -8.96
CA SER A 96 12.27 -7.57 -9.38
C SER A 96 11.60 -6.54 -8.48
N HIS A 97 12.41 -5.77 -7.75
CA HIS A 97 11.96 -4.69 -6.87
C HIS A 97 12.42 -3.33 -7.39
N SER A 98 11.52 -2.36 -7.43
CA SER A 98 11.84 -0.97 -7.70
C SER A 98 11.18 -0.06 -6.68
N TYR A 99 11.87 0.97 -6.23
CA TYR A 99 11.39 1.94 -5.24
C TYR A 99 11.29 3.33 -5.88
N MET A 100 10.16 3.99 -5.68
CA MET A 100 10.00 5.39 -6.08
C MET A 100 10.94 6.30 -5.30
N GLY A 101 11.32 7.42 -5.92
CA GLY A 101 11.90 8.58 -5.23
C GLY A 101 10.88 9.28 -4.30
N GLN A 102 11.37 10.26 -3.56
CA GLN A 102 10.52 11.11 -2.71
C GLN A 102 9.83 12.19 -3.56
N GLY A 103 8.52 12.31 -3.42
CA GLY A 103 7.73 13.33 -4.11
C GLY A 103 6.82 12.78 -5.21
N ASP A 104 5.79 13.55 -5.53
CA ASP A 104 4.76 13.12 -6.51
C ASP A 104 5.27 13.12 -7.96
N GLU A 105 6.34 13.85 -8.25
CA GLU A 105 6.99 13.89 -9.57
C GLU A 105 7.49 12.51 -10.01
N HIS A 106 7.87 11.64 -9.08
CA HIS A 106 8.41 10.32 -9.38
C HIS A 106 7.38 9.30 -9.89
N TYR A 107 6.07 9.61 -9.87
CA TYR A 107 5.08 8.77 -10.57
C TYR A 107 5.33 8.76 -12.08
N HIS A 108 5.92 9.80 -12.65
CA HIS A 108 6.27 9.86 -14.07
C HIS A 108 7.42 8.92 -14.47
N ASP A 109 8.19 8.40 -13.50
CA ASP A 109 9.27 7.45 -13.75
C ASP A 109 8.75 6.01 -13.94
N ILE A 110 7.55 5.70 -13.46
CA ILE A 110 6.97 4.34 -13.46
C ILE A 110 6.91 3.73 -14.87
N PRO A 111 6.47 4.43 -15.92
CA PRO A 111 6.47 3.87 -17.27
C PRO A 111 7.86 3.37 -17.71
N ALA A 112 8.92 4.14 -17.47
CA ALA A 112 10.28 3.76 -17.82
C ALA A 112 10.73 2.50 -17.08
N VAL A 113 10.39 2.38 -15.79
CA VAL A 113 10.68 1.19 -14.97
C VAL A 113 9.98 -0.03 -15.53
N VAL A 114 8.69 0.06 -15.86
CA VAL A 114 7.91 -1.07 -16.42
C VAL A 114 8.47 -1.48 -17.79
N LEU A 115 8.72 -0.51 -18.69
CA LEU A 115 9.23 -0.75 -20.03
C LEU A 115 10.61 -1.41 -20.03
N ALA A 116 11.47 -1.12 -19.05
CA ALA A 116 12.78 -1.76 -18.91
C ALA A 116 12.68 -3.29 -18.71
N HIS A 117 11.54 -3.80 -18.25
CA HIS A 117 11.26 -5.22 -18.06
C HIS A 117 10.46 -5.86 -19.23
N ILE A 118 10.20 -5.10 -20.31
CA ILE A 118 9.52 -5.58 -21.52
C ILE A 118 10.54 -5.65 -22.65
N ARG A 119 10.72 -6.83 -23.25
CA ARG A 119 11.63 -7.03 -24.38
C ARG A 119 10.85 -7.58 -25.57
N GLU A 120 10.94 -6.93 -26.71
CA GLU A 120 10.26 -7.35 -27.96
C GLU A 120 8.75 -7.56 -27.72
N GLY A 121 8.11 -6.68 -26.95
CA GLY A 121 6.68 -6.76 -26.61
C GLY A 121 6.32 -7.85 -25.59
N LYS A 122 7.30 -8.56 -25.02
CA LYS A 122 7.07 -9.63 -24.05
C LYS A 122 7.52 -9.20 -22.67
N PRO A 123 6.62 -9.19 -21.65
CA PRO A 123 6.99 -8.87 -20.28
C PRO A 123 7.82 -9.99 -19.65
N GLY A 124 8.88 -9.64 -18.92
CA GLY A 124 9.65 -10.56 -18.10
C GLY A 124 8.97 -10.95 -16.79
N PHE A 125 7.81 -10.37 -16.52
CA PHE A 125 6.97 -10.57 -15.34
C PHE A 125 5.57 -11.02 -15.76
N ASP A 126 4.83 -11.67 -14.88
CA ASP A 126 3.44 -12.11 -15.12
C ASP A 126 2.42 -11.28 -14.34
N SER A 127 2.90 -10.48 -13.41
CA SER A 127 2.06 -9.61 -12.57
C SER A 127 2.85 -8.40 -12.07
N VAL A 128 2.12 -7.36 -11.66
CA VAL A 128 2.70 -6.16 -11.03
C VAL A 128 2.02 -5.91 -9.69
N ILE A 129 2.83 -5.83 -8.63
CA ILE A 129 2.38 -5.43 -7.29
C ILE A 129 2.73 -3.97 -7.10
N CYS A 130 1.71 -3.12 -7.03
CA CYS A 130 1.87 -1.67 -6.95
C CYS A 130 1.77 -1.18 -5.50
N GLY A 131 2.69 -0.32 -5.10
CA GLY A 131 2.74 0.27 -3.77
C GLY A 131 1.53 1.16 -3.44
N ASN A 132 0.82 1.65 -4.46
CA ASN A 132 -0.50 2.30 -4.33
C ASN A 132 -1.26 2.31 -5.66
N ASP A 133 -2.53 2.77 -5.64
CA ASP A 133 -3.38 2.80 -6.84
C ASP A 133 -2.90 3.84 -7.88
N ARG A 134 -2.15 4.87 -7.49
CA ARG A 134 -1.55 5.83 -8.44
C ARG A 134 -0.44 5.17 -9.26
N ILE A 135 0.40 4.33 -8.63
CA ILE A 135 1.36 3.49 -9.36
C ILE A 135 0.61 2.53 -10.29
N ALA A 136 -0.45 1.88 -9.81
CA ALA A 136 -1.26 0.99 -10.63
C ALA A 136 -1.84 1.71 -11.86
N PHE A 137 -2.27 2.96 -11.72
CA PHE A 137 -2.73 3.78 -12.84
C PHE A 137 -1.65 3.95 -13.91
N MET A 138 -0.42 4.30 -13.52
CA MET A 138 0.70 4.43 -14.46
C MET A 138 1.06 3.10 -15.12
N VAL A 139 0.99 2.01 -14.37
CA VAL A 139 1.19 0.63 -14.89
C VAL A 139 0.13 0.29 -15.95
N TYR A 140 -1.16 0.55 -15.66
CA TYR A 140 -2.23 0.33 -16.64
C TYR A 140 -1.98 1.10 -17.94
N GLN A 141 -1.70 2.40 -17.85
CA GLN A 141 -1.41 3.23 -19.03
C GLN A 141 -0.25 2.65 -19.83
N THR A 142 0.79 2.17 -19.15
CA THR A 142 1.98 1.62 -19.80
C THR A 142 1.67 0.28 -20.48
N LEU A 143 1.04 -0.66 -19.77
CA LEU A 143 0.75 -1.99 -20.32
C LEU A 143 -0.22 -1.92 -21.49
N LEU A 144 -1.33 -1.17 -21.34
CA LEU A 144 -2.31 -0.99 -22.40
C LEU A 144 -1.72 -0.27 -23.61
N GLY A 145 -0.84 0.72 -23.40
CA GLY A 145 -0.09 1.40 -24.45
C GLY A 145 0.87 0.47 -25.22
N GLN A 146 1.30 -0.64 -24.62
CA GLN A 146 2.08 -1.69 -25.27
C GLN A 146 1.21 -2.81 -25.89
N GLY A 147 -0.12 -2.67 -25.85
CA GLY A 147 -1.05 -3.68 -26.36
C GLY A 147 -1.18 -4.92 -25.46
N LEU A 148 -0.67 -4.86 -24.23
CA LEU A 148 -0.78 -5.95 -23.26
C LEU A 148 -2.14 -5.88 -22.54
N ARG A 149 -2.77 -7.04 -22.37
CA ARG A 149 -4.09 -7.17 -21.75
C ARG A 149 -3.97 -7.45 -20.26
N ILE A 150 -4.83 -6.81 -19.47
CA ILE A 150 -4.95 -7.03 -18.02
C ILE A 150 -6.27 -7.79 -17.76
N PRO A 151 -6.26 -8.94 -17.07
CA PRO A 151 -5.11 -9.64 -16.47
C PRO A 151 -4.47 -10.70 -17.40
N GLN A 152 -4.96 -10.89 -18.64
CA GLN A 152 -4.63 -12.04 -19.48
C GLN A 152 -3.14 -12.16 -19.79
N ASP A 153 -2.45 -11.06 -20.01
CA ASP A 153 -1.02 -11.04 -20.27
C ASP A 153 -0.23 -10.65 -19.01
N VAL A 154 -0.78 -9.75 -18.18
CA VAL A 154 -0.17 -9.28 -16.92
C VAL A 154 -1.26 -8.91 -15.93
N ALA A 155 -1.25 -9.53 -14.74
CA ALA A 155 -2.11 -9.11 -13.64
C ALA A 155 -1.58 -7.84 -12.95
N VAL A 156 -2.46 -7.02 -12.39
CA VAL A 156 -2.10 -5.82 -11.65
C VAL A 156 -2.84 -5.76 -10.33
N VAL A 157 -2.10 -5.53 -9.25
CA VAL A 157 -2.63 -5.38 -7.89
C VAL A 157 -2.21 -4.01 -7.35
N GLY A 158 -3.19 -3.26 -6.86
CA GLY A 158 -3.00 -1.94 -6.24
C GLY A 158 -3.01 -1.98 -4.72
N TYR A 159 -2.97 -0.78 -4.14
CA TYR A 159 -3.11 -0.53 -2.72
C TYR A 159 -3.70 0.86 -2.52
N ASP A 160 -4.60 1.06 -1.60
CA ASP A 160 -5.31 2.23 -1.08
C ASP A 160 -6.82 2.16 -1.30
N ASN A 161 -7.29 1.56 -2.39
CA ASN A 161 -8.68 1.65 -2.88
C ASN A 161 -9.15 3.11 -2.95
N MET A 162 -8.48 3.89 -3.79
CA MET A 162 -8.77 5.32 -3.93
C MET A 162 -10.24 5.56 -4.25
N VAL A 163 -10.90 6.33 -3.39
CA VAL A 163 -12.33 6.62 -3.50
C VAL A 163 -12.66 7.26 -4.86
N GLY A 164 -13.61 6.67 -5.57
CA GLY A 164 -14.09 7.16 -6.87
C GLY A 164 -13.15 6.91 -8.04
N ILE A 165 -12.08 6.13 -7.87
CA ILE A 165 -11.11 5.83 -8.94
C ILE A 165 -10.93 4.32 -9.13
N GLY A 166 -10.84 3.52 -8.05
CA GLY A 166 -10.54 2.09 -8.13
C GLY A 166 -11.47 1.29 -9.07
N ASP A 167 -12.75 1.66 -9.11
CA ASP A 167 -13.75 1.02 -9.96
C ASP A 167 -13.76 1.55 -11.41
N LEU A 168 -13.07 2.66 -11.69
CA LEU A 168 -12.98 3.26 -13.02
C LEU A 168 -11.84 2.68 -13.87
N PHE A 169 -10.98 1.87 -13.29
CA PHE A 169 -9.99 1.12 -14.06
C PHE A 169 -10.69 0.12 -15.00
N LEU A 170 -10.14 -0.10 -16.17
CA LEU A 170 -10.62 -1.08 -17.13
C LEU A 170 -9.49 -2.06 -17.48
N PRO A 171 -9.59 -3.31 -16.94
CA PRO A 171 -10.60 -3.83 -16.01
C PRO A 171 -10.49 -3.23 -14.60
N PRO A 172 -11.55 -3.34 -13.75
CA PRO A 172 -11.52 -2.81 -12.39
C PRO A 172 -10.36 -3.36 -11.56
N LEU A 173 -9.63 -2.48 -10.86
CA LEU A 173 -8.40 -2.77 -10.13
C LEU A 173 -8.66 -3.54 -8.83
N SER A 174 -8.04 -4.69 -8.69
CA SER A 174 -7.93 -5.44 -7.43
C SER A 174 -6.93 -4.72 -6.52
N THR A 175 -7.33 -4.41 -5.30
CA THR A 175 -6.55 -3.54 -4.43
C THR A 175 -6.78 -3.85 -2.94
N VAL A 176 -5.94 -3.32 -2.07
CA VAL A 176 -6.13 -3.36 -0.62
C VAL A 176 -6.73 -2.04 -0.17
N GLN A 177 -7.80 -2.09 0.62
CA GLN A 177 -8.42 -0.88 1.14
C GLN A 177 -7.69 -0.34 2.36
N LEU A 178 -7.32 0.94 2.33
CA LEU A 178 -6.90 1.66 3.53
C LEU A 178 -8.12 1.99 4.40
N PRO A 179 -8.13 1.64 5.71
CA PRO A 179 -9.28 1.78 6.59
C PRO A 179 -9.38 3.20 7.19
N HIS A 180 -9.31 4.25 6.35
CA HIS A 180 -9.29 5.64 6.83
C HIS A 180 -10.52 6.01 7.66
N TYR A 181 -11.71 5.53 7.25
CA TYR A 181 -12.95 5.76 7.98
C TYR A 181 -12.89 5.15 9.39
N ASP A 182 -12.49 3.87 9.49
CA ASP A 182 -12.42 3.16 10.76
C ASP A 182 -11.33 3.73 11.66
N ILE A 183 -10.19 4.11 11.13
CA ILE A 183 -9.13 4.79 11.87
C ILE A 183 -9.67 6.09 12.46
N GLY A 184 -10.36 6.91 11.68
CA GLY A 184 -10.95 8.15 12.13
C GLY A 184 -12.02 7.94 13.21
N ARG A 185 -12.91 6.97 12.98
CA ARG A 185 -13.98 6.59 13.93
C ARG A 185 -13.41 6.08 15.27
N LEU A 186 -12.45 5.16 15.21
CA LEU A 186 -11.83 4.59 16.42
C LEU A 186 -11.04 5.65 17.19
N SER A 187 -10.35 6.55 16.50
CA SER A 187 -9.65 7.67 17.14
C SER A 187 -10.62 8.62 17.83
N ALA A 188 -11.76 8.94 17.21
CA ALA A 188 -12.78 9.77 17.84
C ALA A 188 -13.39 9.09 19.09
N LEU A 189 -13.73 7.80 18.98
CA LEU A 189 -14.28 7.03 20.10
C LEU A 189 -13.30 6.94 21.27
N HIS A 190 -12.00 6.78 20.99
CA HIS A 190 -10.95 6.78 22.02
C HIS A 190 -11.01 8.04 22.91
N ILE A 191 -11.17 9.21 22.28
CA ILE A 191 -11.29 10.48 23.03
C ILE A 191 -12.64 10.58 23.73
N ILE A 192 -13.75 10.22 23.07
CA ILE A 192 -15.11 10.33 23.63
C ILE A 192 -15.29 9.44 24.86
N HIS A 193 -14.75 8.20 24.81
CA HIS A 193 -14.86 7.26 25.92
C HIS A 193 -13.83 7.50 27.03
N GLY A 194 -12.86 8.39 26.82
CA GLY A 194 -11.78 8.63 27.76
C GLY A 194 -10.84 7.43 27.91
N ASP A 195 -10.64 6.66 26.82
CA ASP A 195 -9.71 5.53 26.81
C ASP A 195 -8.30 6.04 27.14
N ASN A 196 -7.57 5.29 27.97
CA ASN A 196 -6.24 5.71 28.45
C ASN A 196 -5.09 4.78 28.02
N HIS A 197 -5.34 3.80 27.13
CA HIS A 197 -4.26 3.00 26.57
C HIS A 197 -3.34 3.87 25.69
N ARG A 198 -2.06 3.50 25.63
CA ARG A 198 -1.02 4.20 24.85
C ARG A 198 -0.41 3.31 23.77
N GLU A 199 -1.13 2.30 23.33
CA GLU A 199 -0.68 1.32 22.35
C GLU A 199 -1.00 1.75 20.93
N THR A 200 -0.18 1.32 19.98
CA THR A 200 -0.51 1.37 18.56
C THR A 200 -1.42 0.19 18.22
N ARG A 201 -2.63 0.47 17.74
CA ARG A 201 -3.58 -0.53 17.28
C ARG A 201 -3.66 -0.55 15.76
N LYS A 202 -3.51 -1.73 15.19
CA LYS A 202 -3.65 -1.97 13.76
C LYS A 202 -5.13 -2.16 13.42
N VAL A 203 -5.57 -1.46 12.38
CA VAL A 203 -6.92 -1.55 11.83
C VAL A 203 -6.86 -2.36 10.53
N ALA A 204 -7.74 -3.33 10.39
CA ALA A 204 -7.71 -4.25 9.24
C ALA A 204 -7.76 -3.50 7.91
N SER A 205 -6.88 -3.90 6.99
CA SER A 205 -6.79 -3.39 5.61
C SER A 205 -7.23 -4.51 4.65
N PRO A 206 -8.55 -4.63 4.35
CA PRO A 206 -9.07 -5.77 3.62
C PRO A 206 -8.61 -5.79 2.15
N TRP A 207 -8.32 -6.99 1.66
CA TRP A 207 -8.15 -7.26 0.25
C TRP A 207 -9.48 -7.20 -0.49
N LEU A 208 -9.52 -6.46 -1.60
CA LEU A 208 -10.67 -6.30 -2.47
C LEU A 208 -10.37 -6.88 -3.86
N PRO A 209 -10.73 -8.14 -4.11
CA PRO A 209 -10.57 -8.75 -5.43
C PRO A 209 -11.52 -8.10 -6.44
N ARG A 210 -10.99 -7.80 -7.62
CA ARG A 210 -11.74 -7.35 -8.80
C ARG A 210 -11.22 -8.08 -10.04
N ALA A 211 -11.26 -7.45 -11.22
CA ALA A 211 -11.00 -8.13 -12.50
C ALA A 211 -9.56 -7.97 -13.02
N SER A 212 -8.62 -7.40 -12.24
CA SER A 212 -7.25 -7.16 -12.71
C SER A 212 -6.24 -8.25 -12.33
N HIS A 213 -6.71 -9.35 -11.71
CA HIS A 213 -5.84 -10.50 -11.36
C HIS A 213 -6.56 -11.80 -11.53
#